data_79a90c8cca68044ef4298d6aac0a564c
#
_entry.id   79a90c8cca68044ef4298d6aac0a564c
#
_cell.length_a   1.000
_cell.length_b   1.000
_cell.length_c   1.000
_cell.angle_alpha   90.00
_cell.angle_beta   90.00
_cell.angle_gamma   90.00
#
_symmetry.space_group_name_H-M   'P 1'
#
loop_
_entity.id
_entity.type
_entity.pdbx_description
1 polymer ?
#
loop_
_entity_poly.entity_id
_entity_poly.type
_entity_poly.pdbx_seq_one_letter_code
_entity_poly.pdbx_strand_id
1 'polypeptide(L)'
;MTTITPAAPAISFLALGDSYTIGEGAAAADRWPVQLAALARPQGLPLAAPDIIARTGWTTAELQEAIRAANNQKTYGLVSLLIGVNNQYRGQSVALYRQEFRALLATAMHFAGGRAGHVVVLSIPDWGQTLFAEGRDRAQIALEIDQFNQAAHEECQHADVAFVDITPSTRAAAGHDNQFTADGLHYTGPQMHQWAVQTLPVVQRLLRQ
;
A
#
# COMPACT_ATOMS: atom_id res chain seq x y z
N MET A 1 -0.81 -24.94 38.24
CA MET A 1 -0.07 -23.69 37.92
C MET A 1 -0.13 -23.50 36.44
N THR A 2 -0.91 -22.57 35.96
CA THR A 2 -1.02 -22.25 34.53
C THR A 2 0.18 -21.39 34.16
N THR A 3 1.14 -21.93 33.43
CA THR A 3 2.28 -21.20 32.89
C THR A 3 1.75 -20.18 31.86
N ILE A 4 1.73 -18.91 32.21
CA ILE A 4 1.44 -17.82 31.27
C ILE A 4 2.69 -17.69 30.38
N THR A 5 2.61 -18.24 29.17
CA THR A 5 3.63 -17.96 28.14
C THR A 5 3.61 -16.47 27.83
N PRO A 6 4.71 -15.72 27.96
CA PRO A 6 4.72 -14.30 27.60
C PRO A 6 4.31 -14.13 26.14
N ALA A 7 3.43 -13.17 25.88
CA ALA A 7 3.03 -12.84 24.51
C ALA A 7 4.27 -12.47 23.69
N ALA A 8 4.35 -12.96 22.46
CA ALA A 8 5.42 -12.59 21.56
C ALA A 8 5.46 -11.05 21.37
N PRO A 9 6.65 -10.44 21.30
CA PRO A 9 6.76 -9.00 21.11
C PRO A 9 6.05 -8.56 19.82
N ALA A 10 5.35 -7.43 19.89
CA ALA A 10 4.62 -6.91 18.74
C ALA A 10 5.60 -6.52 17.62
N ILE A 11 5.28 -6.89 16.38
CA ILE A 11 6.03 -6.53 15.17
C ILE A 11 5.62 -5.12 14.78
N SER A 12 6.54 -4.16 14.82
CA SER A 12 6.29 -2.79 14.41
C SER A 12 6.01 -2.70 12.91
N PHE A 13 5.05 -1.86 12.52
CA PHE A 13 4.58 -1.73 11.15
C PHE A 13 4.55 -0.27 10.70
N LEU A 14 5.15 0.04 9.54
CA LEU A 14 5.10 1.34 8.87
C LEU A 14 4.38 1.21 7.55
N ALA A 15 3.37 2.04 7.31
CA ALA A 15 2.66 2.11 6.04
C ALA A 15 2.95 3.45 5.34
N LEU A 16 3.55 3.39 4.16
CA LEU A 16 3.93 4.52 3.31
C LEU A 16 2.98 4.61 2.11
N GLY A 17 2.55 5.82 1.74
CA GLY A 17 1.69 5.95 0.57
C GLY A 17 1.01 7.29 0.38
N ASP A 18 -0.15 7.23 -0.24
CA ASP A 18 -1.03 8.36 -0.57
C ASP A 18 -2.43 8.21 0.05
N SER A 19 -3.47 8.72 -0.63
CA SER A 19 -4.87 8.64 -0.19
C SER A 19 -5.36 7.21 0.00
N TYR A 20 -4.86 6.25 -0.78
CA TYR A 20 -5.23 4.84 -0.63
C TYR A 20 -4.65 4.20 0.64
N THR A 21 -3.52 4.70 1.13
CA THR A 21 -2.94 4.24 2.40
C THR A 21 -3.54 4.97 3.61
N ILE A 22 -3.78 6.30 3.49
CA ILE A 22 -4.46 7.06 4.56
C ILE A 22 -5.95 6.71 4.64
N GLY A 23 -6.52 6.05 3.63
CA GLY A 23 -7.93 5.67 3.58
C GLY A 23 -8.86 6.87 3.50
N GLU A 24 -8.66 7.72 2.48
CA GLU A 24 -9.48 8.93 2.28
C GLU A 24 -10.96 8.57 2.22
N GLY A 25 -11.78 9.33 2.96
CA GLY A 25 -13.22 9.11 3.04
C GLY A 25 -13.67 7.90 3.87
N ALA A 26 -12.76 7.04 4.34
CA ALA A 26 -13.07 5.90 5.20
C ALA A 26 -12.70 6.15 6.67
N ALA A 27 -13.32 5.40 7.58
CA ALA A 27 -12.96 5.44 8.99
C ALA A 27 -11.52 4.95 9.22
N ALA A 28 -10.86 5.45 10.24
CA ALA A 28 -9.47 5.08 10.54
C ALA A 28 -9.28 3.56 10.76
N ALA A 29 -10.27 2.88 11.33
CA ALA A 29 -10.25 1.44 11.53
C ALA A 29 -10.36 0.64 10.23
N ASP A 30 -10.92 1.25 9.17
CA ASP A 30 -11.18 0.62 7.88
C ASP A 30 -10.03 0.76 6.90
N ARG A 31 -8.98 1.51 7.24
CA ARG A 31 -7.76 1.62 6.44
C ARG A 31 -7.13 0.25 6.24
N TRP A 32 -6.74 -0.09 5.01
CA TRP A 32 -6.21 -1.41 4.71
C TRP A 32 -5.00 -1.84 5.58
N PRO A 33 -4.05 -0.94 5.97
CA PRO A 33 -2.94 -1.36 6.82
C PRO A 33 -3.41 -1.69 8.25
N VAL A 34 -4.45 -0.99 8.76
CA VAL A 34 -5.05 -1.25 10.06
C VAL A 34 -5.77 -2.60 10.04
N GLN A 35 -6.54 -2.86 9.00
CA GLN A 35 -7.22 -4.14 8.80
C GLN A 35 -6.23 -5.29 8.64
N LEU A 36 -5.12 -5.11 7.90
CA LEU A 36 -4.05 -6.10 7.78
C LEU A 36 -3.50 -6.49 9.17
N ALA A 37 -3.19 -5.51 10.01
CA ALA A 37 -2.71 -5.76 11.36
C ALA A 37 -3.75 -6.50 12.22
N ALA A 38 -5.03 -6.15 12.08
CA ALA A 38 -6.12 -6.81 12.79
C ALA A 38 -6.30 -8.27 12.34
N LEU A 39 -6.19 -8.56 11.04
CA LEU A 39 -6.28 -9.91 10.47
C LEU A 39 -5.08 -10.80 10.83
N ALA A 40 -3.89 -10.22 10.95
CA ALA A 40 -2.65 -10.94 11.22
C ALA A 40 -2.58 -11.47 12.67
N ARG A 41 -3.07 -10.70 13.65
CA ARG A 41 -2.97 -11.02 15.08
C ARG A 41 -3.57 -12.37 15.45
N PRO A 42 -4.83 -12.72 15.10
CA PRO A 42 -5.41 -14.00 15.45
C PRO A 42 -4.73 -15.18 14.74
N GLN A 43 -3.92 -14.93 13.72
CA GLN A 43 -3.15 -15.94 12.99
C GLN A 43 -1.71 -16.11 13.52
N GLY A 44 -1.43 -15.57 14.71
CA GLY A 44 -0.15 -15.71 15.39
C GLY A 44 0.94 -14.77 14.87
N LEU A 45 0.57 -13.73 14.11
CA LEU A 45 1.48 -12.69 13.65
C LEU A 45 1.14 -11.36 14.36
N PRO A 46 1.82 -11.02 15.47
CA PRO A 46 1.43 -9.91 16.35
C PRO A 46 1.83 -8.55 15.74
N LEU A 47 1.26 -8.18 14.59
CA LEU A 47 1.47 -6.86 14.00
C LEU A 47 0.89 -5.77 14.91
N ALA A 48 1.71 -4.77 15.21
CA ALA A 48 1.26 -3.55 15.87
C ALA A 48 0.30 -2.75 14.98
N ALA A 49 -0.41 -1.80 15.57
CA ALA A 49 -1.08 -0.79 14.76
C ALA A 49 -0.03 -0.04 13.90
N PRO A 50 -0.31 0.23 12.62
CA PRO A 50 0.68 0.85 11.76
C PRO A 50 0.95 2.32 12.14
N ASP A 51 2.23 2.71 12.15
CA ASP A 51 2.61 4.10 11.91
C ASP A 51 2.32 4.39 10.43
N ILE A 52 1.72 5.53 10.09
CA ILE A 52 1.34 5.87 8.72
C ILE A 52 2.01 7.17 8.31
N ILE A 53 2.74 7.15 7.19
CA ILE A 53 3.24 8.34 6.49
C ILE A 53 2.59 8.33 5.11
N ALA A 54 1.45 8.96 5.01
CA ALA A 54 0.64 9.02 3.80
C ALA A 54 -0.28 10.24 3.81
N ARG A 55 -0.56 10.79 2.62
CA ARG A 55 -1.48 11.91 2.46
C ARG A 55 -2.11 11.89 1.08
N THR A 56 -3.37 12.33 1.02
CA THR A 56 -4.13 12.52 -0.22
C THR A 56 -3.37 13.40 -1.20
N GLY A 57 -3.27 12.92 -2.44
CA GLY A 57 -2.67 13.64 -3.55
C GLY A 57 -1.16 13.46 -3.71
N TRP A 58 -0.47 12.82 -2.77
CA TRP A 58 0.99 12.67 -2.87
C TRP A 58 1.44 11.81 -4.04
N THR A 59 2.43 12.33 -4.76
CA THR A 59 3.28 11.60 -5.70
C THR A 59 4.44 10.92 -4.98
N THR A 60 5.22 10.15 -5.69
CA THR A 60 6.47 9.54 -5.20
C THR A 60 7.43 10.57 -4.62
N ALA A 61 7.63 11.71 -5.31
CA ALA A 61 8.51 12.79 -4.84
C ALA A 61 8.00 13.44 -3.55
N GLU A 62 6.69 13.73 -3.47
CA GLU A 62 6.06 14.35 -2.30
C GLU A 62 6.10 13.42 -1.08
N LEU A 63 5.88 12.11 -1.27
CA LEU A 63 6.05 11.12 -0.21
C LEU A 63 7.51 11.08 0.29
N GLN A 64 8.49 11.07 -0.62
CA GLN A 64 9.91 11.07 -0.25
C GLN A 64 10.29 12.32 0.54
N GLU A 65 9.76 13.48 0.18
CA GLU A 65 9.96 14.72 0.92
C GLU A 65 9.34 14.66 2.32
N ALA A 66 8.11 14.19 2.41
CA ALA A 66 7.41 14.02 3.68
C ALA A 66 8.13 13.04 4.63
N ILE A 67 8.68 11.95 4.11
CA ILE A 67 9.51 11.01 4.89
C ILE A 67 10.75 11.72 5.45
N ARG A 68 11.44 12.52 4.64
CA ARG A 68 12.59 13.30 5.11
C ARG A 68 12.19 14.31 6.18
N ALA A 69 11.09 15.03 5.98
CA ALA A 69 10.58 16.03 6.92
C ALA A 69 10.13 15.40 8.26
N ALA A 70 9.56 14.19 8.22
CA ALA A 70 9.18 13.44 9.42
C ALA A 70 10.37 13.04 10.29
N ASN A 71 11.58 13.00 9.71
CA ASN A 71 12.83 12.64 10.39
C ASN A 71 12.70 11.38 11.29
N ASN A 72 11.98 10.39 10.80
CA ASN A 72 11.71 9.15 11.53
C ASN A 72 12.97 8.27 11.52
N GLN A 73 13.52 7.99 12.71
CA GLN A 73 14.72 7.18 12.90
C GLN A 73 14.42 5.74 13.35
N LYS A 74 13.14 5.35 13.41
CA LYS A 74 12.75 4.00 13.83
C LYS A 74 13.06 2.96 12.75
N THR A 75 13.34 1.74 13.21
CA THR A 75 13.36 0.54 12.36
C THR A 75 12.07 -0.26 12.60
N TYR A 76 11.52 -0.82 11.54
CA TYR A 76 10.26 -1.54 11.58
C TYR A 76 10.41 -3.01 11.23
N GLY A 77 9.56 -3.84 11.84
CA GLY A 77 9.47 -5.26 11.52
C GLY A 77 8.75 -5.54 10.21
N LEU A 78 7.91 -4.59 9.74
CA LEU A 78 7.24 -4.61 8.43
C LEU A 78 7.14 -3.18 7.90
N VAL A 79 7.38 -3.00 6.60
CA VAL A 79 7.11 -1.76 5.89
C VAL A 79 6.26 -2.05 4.66
N SER A 80 5.19 -1.30 4.44
CA SER A 80 4.42 -1.37 3.19
C SER A 80 4.52 -0.07 2.40
N LEU A 81 4.44 -0.18 1.06
CA LEU A 81 4.46 0.95 0.14
C LEU A 81 3.35 0.79 -0.91
N LEU A 82 2.46 1.78 -1.00
CA LEU A 82 1.44 1.90 -2.05
C LEU A 82 1.44 3.34 -2.52
N ILE A 83 1.98 3.63 -3.71
CA ILE A 83 2.17 4.98 -4.24
C ILE A 83 2.27 4.96 -5.77
N GLY A 84 1.83 6.03 -6.43
CA GLY A 84 2.05 6.24 -7.86
C GLY A 84 0.81 6.64 -8.64
N VAL A 85 -0.40 6.49 -8.08
CA VAL A 85 -1.63 6.91 -8.76
C VAL A 85 -1.61 8.40 -9.10
N ASN A 86 -1.09 9.25 -8.21
CA ASN A 86 -1.01 10.69 -8.45
C ASN A 86 0.06 11.07 -9.48
N ASN A 87 1.12 10.26 -9.62
CA ASN A 87 2.09 10.41 -10.70
C ASN A 87 1.39 10.18 -12.06
N GLN A 88 0.62 9.07 -12.20
CA GLN A 88 -0.15 8.76 -13.40
C GLN A 88 -1.22 9.84 -13.65
N TYR A 89 -2.03 10.18 -12.64
CA TYR A 89 -3.11 11.17 -12.75
C TYR A 89 -2.62 12.55 -13.21
N ARG A 90 -1.42 12.94 -12.81
CA ARG A 90 -0.76 14.21 -13.20
C ARG A 90 0.01 14.09 -14.52
N GLY A 91 -0.06 12.96 -15.23
CA GLY A 91 0.59 12.75 -16.52
C GLY A 91 2.12 12.71 -16.46
N GLN A 92 2.69 12.31 -15.32
CA GLN A 92 4.13 12.10 -15.24
C GLN A 92 4.54 10.86 -16.03
N SER A 93 5.75 10.87 -16.57
CA SER A 93 6.24 9.73 -17.36
C SER A 93 6.53 8.50 -16.47
N VAL A 94 6.31 7.31 -17.03
CA VAL A 94 6.68 6.04 -16.36
C VAL A 94 8.18 6.01 -16.02
N ALA A 95 9.04 6.61 -16.85
CA ALA A 95 10.49 6.66 -16.61
C ALA A 95 10.83 7.46 -15.35
N LEU A 96 10.22 8.65 -15.17
CA LEU A 96 10.38 9.46 -13.96
C LEU A 96 9.84 8.73 -12.73
N TYR A 97 8.63 8.20 -12.83
CA TYR A 97 8.02 7.39 -11.76
C TYR A 97 8.93 6.23 -11.33
N ARG A 98 9.46 5.47 -12.28
CA ARG A 98 10.36 4.34 -12.00
C ARG A 98 11.59 4.77 -11.20
N GLN A 99 12.22 5.90 -11.59
CA GLN A 99 13.39 6.43 -10.89
C GLN A 99 13.04 6.82 -9.44
N GLU A 100 11.95 7.55 -9.25
CA GLU A 100 11.49 8.00 -7.93
C GLU A 100 11.02 6.83 -7.07
N PHE A 101 10.30 5.87 -7.66
CA PHE A 101 9.83 4.66 -6.98
C PHE A 101 10.99 3.80 -6.47
N ARG A 102 12.04 3.63 -7.28
CA ARG A 102 13.27 2.93 -6.86
C ARG A 102 13.90 3.59 -5.63
N ALA A 103 13.95 4.91 -5.57
CA ALA A 103 14.47 5.65 -4.42
C ALA A 103 13.59 5.45 -3.17
N LEU A 104 12.26 5.46 -3.33
CA LEU A 104 11.31 5.16 -2.25
C LEU A 104 11.43 3.71 -1.77
N LEU A 105 11.61 2.75 -2.68
CA LEU A 105 11.80 1.34 -2.34
C LEU A 105 13.06 1.15 -1.49
N ALA A 106 14.17 1.82 -1.86
CA ALA A 106 15.39 1.83 -1.05
C ALA A 106 15.15 2.46 0.34
N THR A 107 14.34 3.51 0.42
CA THR A 107 13.95 4.14 1.68
C THR A 107 13.09 3.20 2.53
N ALA A 108 12.14 2.47 1.93
CA ALA A 108 11.33 1.46 2.63
C ALA A 108 12.21 0.32 3.18
N MET A 109 13.16 -0.17 2.39
CA MET A 109 14.13 -1.16 2.86
C MET A 109 15.01 -0.63 4.00
N HIS A 110 15.42 0.65 3.95
CA HIS A 110 16.16 1.26 5.06
C HIS A 110 15.34 1.24 6.36
N PHE A 111 14.05 1.60 6.32
CA PHE A 111 13.15 1.48 7.46
C PHE A 111 12.97 0.03 7.95
N ALA A 112 13.08 -0.94 7.07
CA ALA A 112 13.06 -2.36 7.40
C ALA A 112 14.41 -2.91 7.90
N GLY A 113 15.38 -2.05 8.20
CA GLY A 113 16.73 -2.43 8.65
C GLY A 113 17.56 -3.12 7.56
N GLY A 114 17.37 -2.72 6.30
CA GLY A 114 18.05 -3.29 5.14
C GLY A 114 17.49 -4.63 4.64
N ARG A 115 16.37 -5.09 5.19
CA ARG A 115 15.78 -6.40 4.89
C ARG A 115 14.67 -6.28 3.84
N ALA A 116 14.94 -6.67 2.60
CA ALA A 116 13.95 -6.69 1.52
C ALA A 116 12.74 -7.57 1.88
N GLY A 117 12.96 -8.73 2.52
CA GLY A 117 11.91 -9.63 3.00
C GLY A 117 11.01 -9.04 4.12
N HIS A 118 11.23 -7.82 4.55
CA HIS A 118 10.37 -7.09 5.49
C HIS A 118 9.66 -5.90 4.84
N VAL A 119 9.69 -5.84 3.51
CA VAL A 119 8.98 -4.84 2.71
C VAL A 119 7.96 -5.52 1.81
N VAL A 120 6.76 -4.93 1.71
CA VAL A 120 5.72 -5.34 0.78
C VAL A 120 5.18 -4.14 0.02
N VAL A 121 5.10 -4.26 -1.30
CA VAL A 121 4.52 -3.25 -2.19
C VAL A 121 3.15 -3.72 -2.66
N LEU A 122 2.19 -2.82 -2.71
CA LEU A 122 0.89 -3.06 -3.36
C LEU A 122 0.83 -2.29 -4.68
N SER A 123 0.20 -2.91 -5.68
CA SER A 123 -0.07 -2.24 -6.95
C SER A 123 -1.03 -1.06 -6.79
N ILE A 124 -0.98 -0.11 -7.72
CA ILE A 124 -1.89 1.05 -7.78
C ILE A 124 -3.30 0.56 -8.13
N PRO A 125 -4.35 0.96 -7.38
CA PRO A 125 -5.74 0.75 -7.77
C PRO A 125 -6.08 1.40 -9.11
N ASP A 126 -6.97 0.77 -9.89
CA ASP A 126 -7.46 1.33 -11.15
C ASP A 126 -8.65 2.28 -10.89
N TRP A 127 -8.36 3.56 -10.75
CA TRP A 127 -9.39 4.57 -10.56
C TRP A 127 -10.27 4.80 -11.80
N GLY A 128 -9.87 4.31 -12.97
CA GLY A 128 -10.67 4.33 -14.20
C GLY A 128 -11.99 3.58 -14.07
N GLN A 129 -12.14 2.71 -13.07
CA GLN A 129 -13.36 1.96 -12.80
C GLN A 129 -14.33 2.68 -11.85
N THR A 130 -13.93 3.82 -11.30
CA THR A 130 -14.69 4.60 -10.33
C THR A 130 -15.73 5.53 -10.98
N LEU A 131 -16.66 6.06 -10.18
CA LEU A 131 -17.61 7.07 -10.64
C LEU A 131 -16.91 8.37 -11.03
N PHE A 132 -15.82 8.71 -10.36
CA PHE A 132 -15.00 9.88 -10.66
C PHE A 132 -14.42 9.86 -12.10
N ALA A 133 -14.26 8.68 -12.70
CA ALA A 133 -13.80 8.51 -14.08
C ALA A 133 -14.92 8.63 -15.12
N GLU A 134 -16.13 9.03 -14.74
CA GLU A 134 -17.21 9.27 -15.70
C GLU A 134 -16.81 10.34 -16.72
N GLY A 135 -17.06 10.05 -18.01
CA GLY A 135 -16.65 10.92 -19.11
C GLY A 135 -15.17 10.92 -19.49
N ARG A 136 -14.35 10.11 -18.83
CA ARG A 136 -12.92 9.94 -19.14
C ARG A 136 -12.67 8.68 -19.97
N ASP A 137 -11.52 8.63 -20.63
CA ASP A 137 -11.07 7.42 -21.34
C ASP A 137 -10.59 6.38 -20.33
N ARG A 138 -11.50 5.52 -19.91
CA ARG A 138 -11.25 4.44 -18.93
C ARG A 138 -10.23 3.42 -19.44
N ALA A 139 -10.19 3.16 -20.76
CA ALA A 139 -9.25 2.22 -21.34
C ALA A 139 -7.81 2.78 -21.31
N GLN A 140 -7.66 4.07 -21.60
CA GLN A 140 -6.38 4.75 -21.48
C GLN A 140 -5.88 4.77 -20.04
N ILE A 141 -6.76 5.08 -19.07
CA ILE A 141 -6.42 5.06 -17.65
C ILE A 141 -5.93 3.67 -17.23
N ALA A 142 -6.67 2.62 -17.59
CA ALA A 142 -6.30 1.24 -17.27
C ALA A 142 -4.93 0.86 -17.85
N LEU A 143 -4.67 1.22 -19.11
CA LEU A 143 -3.37 0.99 -19.76
C LEU A 143 -2.22 1.70 -19.02
N GLU A 144 -2.40 2.96 -18.66
CA GLU A 144 -1.39 3.72 -17.93
C GLU A 144 -1.14 3.15 -16.54
N ILE A 145 -2.19 2.78 -15.78
CA ILE A 145 -2.06 2.12 -14.49
C ILE A 145 -1.27 0.81 -14.63
N ASP A 146 -1.53 0.01 -15.67
CA ASP A 146 -0.77 -1.22 -15.92
C ASP A 146 0.71 -0.94 -16.18
N GLN A 147 1.04 0.12 -16.92
CA GLN A 147 2.44 0.52 -17.18
C GLN A 147 3.16 0.97 -15.90
N PHE A 148 2.50 1.72 -15.04
CA PHE A 148 3.04 2.14 -13.75
C PHE A 148 3.23 0.94 -12.82
N ASN A 149 2.24 0.05 -12.74
CA ASN A 149 2.33 -1.17 -11.93
C ASN A 149 3.42 -2.12 -12.43
N GLN A 150 3.56 -2.26 -13.74
CA GLN A 150 4.66 -3.04 -14.33
C GLN A 150 6.03 -2.46 -13.94
N ALA A 151 6.19 -1.15 -14.01
CA ALA A 151 7.43 -0.50 -13.61
C ALA A 151 7.76 -0.74 -12.12
N ALA A 152 6.75 -0.61 -11.23
CA ALA A 152 6.92 -0.88 -9.81
C ALA A 152 7.25 -2.36 -9.54
N HIS A 153 6.57 -3.28 -10.21
CA HIS A 153 6.81 -4.72 -10.09
C HIS A 153 8.23 -5.11 -10.49
N GLU A 154 8.73 -4.59 -11.62
CA GLU A 154 10.10 -4.82 -12.08
C GLU A 154 11.14 -4.30 -11.06
N GLU A 155 10.93 -3.11 -10.48
CA GLU A 155 11.81 -2.60 -9.43
C GLU A 155 11.76 -3.45 -8.16
N CYS A 156 10.58 -3.98 -7.80
CA CYS A 156 10.46 -4.92 -6.68
C CYS A 156 11.21 -6.23 -6.96
N GLN A 157 11.11 -6.78 -8.18
CA GLN A 157 11.86 -7.98 -8.57
C GLN A 157 13.38 -7.75 -8.48
N HIS A 158 13.88 -6.61 -8.96
CA HIS A 158 15.30 -6.26 -8.89
C HIS A 158 15.81 -6.11 -7.45
N ALA A 159 14.93 -5.71 -6.52
CA ALA A 159 15.27 -5.48 -5.12
C ALA A 159 14.93 -6.68 -4.20
N ASP A 160 14.43 -7.78 -4.75
CA ASP A 160 13.92 -8.95 -4.01
C ASP A 160 12.82 -8.59 -2.98
N VAL A 161 11.97 -7.64 -3.35
CA VAL A 161 10.84 -7.15 -2.55
C VAL A 161 9.54 -7.77 -3.03
N ALA A 162 8.69 -8.19 -2.09
CA ALA A 162 7.39 -8.75 -2.41
C ALA A 162 6.43 -7.71 -3.00
N PHE A 163 5.74 -8.08 -4.08
CA PHE A 163 4.72 -7.28 -4.74
C PHE A 163 3.36 -7.99 -4.68
N VAL A 164 2.31 -7.28 -4.30
CA VAL A 164 0.94 -7.77 -4.23
C VAL A 164 0.09 -7.00 -5.23
N ASP A 165 -0.41 -7.69 -6.24
CA ASP A 165 -1.28 -7.06 -7.24
C ASP A 165 -2.73 -7.01 -6.76
N ILE A 166 -3.16 -5.83 -6.30
CA ILE A 166 -4.55 -5.55 -5.88
C ILE A 166 -5.40 -4.94 -7.01
N THR A 167 -4.80 -4.56 -8.14
CA THR A 167 -5.48 -3.90 -9.25
C THR A 167 -6.66 -4.70 -9.80
N PRO A 168 -6.58 -6.03 -9.96
CA PRO A 168 -7.72 -6.83 -10.42
C PRO A 168 -8.94 -6.73 -9.50
N SER A 169 -8.74 -6.68 -8.17
CA SER A 169 -9.84 -6.54 -7.22
C SER A 169 -10.51 -5.16 -7.28
N THR A 170 -9.74 -4.13 -7.62
CA THR A 170 -10.29 -2.78 -7.82
C THR A 170 -11.07 -2.68 -9.12
N ARG A 171 -10.65 -3.37 -10.17
CA ARG A 171 -11.40 -3.50 -11.42
C ARG A 171 -12.71 -4.29 -11.24
N ALA A 172 -12.69 -5.32 -10.40
CA ALA A 172 -13.90 -6.07 -10.05
C ALA A 172 -14.92 -5.27 -9.23
N ALA A 173 -14.52 -4.17 -8.60
CA ALA A 173 -15.41 -3.26 -7.89
C ALA A 173 -16.26 -2.38 -8.83
N ALA A 174 -15.98 -2.36 -10.13
CA ALA A 174 -16.74 -1.59 -11.13
C ALA A 174 -18.24 -1.91 -11.09
N GLY A 175 -19.07 -0.86 -11.08
CA GLY A 175 -20.54 -1.03 -11.02
C GLY A 175 -21.10 -1.39 -9.64
N HIS A 176 -20.27 -1.41 -8.61
CA HIS A 176 -20.68 -1.66 -7.22
C HIS A 176 -20.47 -0.39 -6.37
N ASP A 177 -21.44 0.51 -6.35
CA ASP A 177 -21.34 1.83 -5.71
C ASP A 177 -20.97 1.76 -4.22
N ASN A 178 -21.33 0.69 -3.52
CA ASN A 178 -20.97 0.47 -2.12
C ASN A 178 -19.47 0.18 -1.89
N GLN A 179 -18.69 0.03 -2.96
CA GLN A 179 -17.23 -0.14 -2.88
C GLN A 179 -16.49 1.20 -2.86
N PHE A 180 -17.18 2.31 -3.14
CA PHE A 180 -16.60 3.64 -3.21
C PHE A 180 -17.13 4.55 -2.11
N THR A 181 -16.29 5.46 -1.63
CA THR A 181 -16.68 6.52 -0.70
C THR A 181 -17.55 7.56 -1.40
N ALA A 182 -18.11 8.52 -0.63
CA ALA A 182 -19.04 9.52 -1.15
C ALA A 182 -18.45 10.41 -2.27
N ASP A 183 -17.12 10.46 -2.41
CA ASP A 183 -16.45 11.21 -3.48
C ASP A 183 -16.44 10.47 -4.83
N GLY A 184 -16.88 9.21 -4.84
CA GLY A 184 -16.92 8.36 -6.03
C GLY A 184 -15.55 7.94 -6.57
N LEU A 185 -14.47 8.17 -5.83
CA LEU A 185 -13.09 7.90 -6.22
C LEU A 185 -12.40 6.92 -5.27
N HIS A 186 -12.43 7.20 -3.96
CA HIS A 186 -11.73 6.40 -2.97
C HIS A 186 -12.57 5.18 -2.56
N TYR A 187 -11.90 4.20 -1.98
CA TYR A 187 -12.52 2.91 -1.69
C TYR A 187 -13.00 2.80 -0.24
N THR A 188 -14.10 2.09 -0.04
CA THR A 188 -14.68 1.84 1.28
C THR A 188 -13.88 0.80 2.08
N GLY A 189 -14.18 0.69 3.38
CA GLY A 189 -13.60 -0.31 4.27
C GLY A 189 -13.71 -1.74 3.75
N PRO A 190 -14.86 -2.21 3.21
CA PRO A 190 -14.99 -3.53 2.59
C PRO A 190 -14.02 -3.78 1.44
N GLN A 191 -13.79 -2.80 0.56
CA GLN A 191 -12.83 -2.95 -0.53
C GLN A 191 -11.38 -2.96 0.00
N MET A 192 -11.05 -2.08 0.94
CA MET A 192 -9.74 -2.08 1.61
C MET A 192 -9.49 -3.37 2.42
N HIS A 193 -10.55 -4.00 2.92
CA HIS A 193 -10.45 -5.31 3.56
C HIS A 193 -9.98 -6.39 2.58
N GLN A 194 -10.46 -6.37 1.33
CA GLN A 194 -9.97 -7.30 0.31
C GLN A 194 -8.47 -7.14 0.04
N TRP A 195 -7.96 -5.90 0.01
CA TRP A 195 -6.51 -5.66 -0.12
C TRP A 195 -5.72 -6.23 1.06
N ALA A 196 -6.23 -6.04 2.28
CA ALA A 196 -5.62 -6.61 3.47
C ALA A 196 -5.60 -8.15 3.44
N VAL A 197 -6.71 -8.78 3.01
CA VAL A 197 -6.82 -10.24 2.86
C VAL A 197 -5.85 -10.77 1.81
N GLN A 198 -5.69 -10.08 0.67
CA GLN A 198 -4.72 -10.47 -0.37
C GLN A 198 -3.27 -10.30 0.08
N THR A 199 -2.98 -9.28 0.89
CA THR A 199 -1.63 -8.98 1.38
C THR A 199 -1.20 -9.92 2.51
N LEU A 200 -2.14 -10.36 3.35
CA LEU A 200 -1.86 -11.15 4.56
C LEU A 200 -1.01 -12.41 4.31
N PRO A 201 -1.31 -13.30 3.35
CA PRO A 201 -0.51 -14.51 3.12
C PRO A 201 0.93 -14.20 2.67
N VAL A 202 1.13 -13.08 1.98
CA VAL A 202 2.47 -12.60 1.59
C VAL A 202 3.25 -12.19 2.84
N VAL A 203 2.66 -11.33 3.67
CA VAL A 203 3.29 -10.86 4.92
C VAL A 203 3.58 -12.02 5.88
N GLN A 204 2.69 -13.01 5.94
CA GLN A 204 2.94 -14.21 6.74
C GLN A 204 4.17 -15.00 6.28
N ARG A 205 4.38 -15.13 4.96
CA ARG A 205 5.58 -15.79 4.42
C ARG A 205 6.84 -15.00 4.72
N LEU A 206 6.79 -13.68 4.57
CA LEU A 206 7.94 -12.79 4.81
C LEU A 206 8.40 -12.80 6.27
N LEU A 207 7.48 -12.81 7.22
CA LEU A 207 7.79 -12.64 8.64
C LEU A 207 7.94 -13.95 9.43
N ARG A 208 7.72 -15.11 8.80
CA ARG A 208 7.93 -16.43 9.39
C ARG A 208 9.26 -17.07 9.00
N GLN A 209 10.01 -16.42 8.13
CA GLN A 209 11.36 -16.82 7.76
C GLN A 209 12.37 -16.27 8.78
#